data_fbbb2f651e613577c5c43a045fa199c2
#
_entry.id   fbbb2f651e613577c5c43a045fa199c2
#
_cell.length_a   1.000
_cell.length_b   1.000
_cell.length_c   1.000
_cell.angle_alpha   90.00
_cell.angle_beta   90.00
_cell.angle_gamma   90.00
#
_symmetry.space_group_name_H-M   'P 1'
#
loop_
_entity.id
_entity.type
_entity.pdbx_description
1 polymer ?
#
loop_
_entity_poly.entity_id
_entity_poly.type
_entity_poly.pdbx_seq_one_letter_code
_entity_poly.pdbx_strand_id
1 'polypeptide(L)'
;GLTYYLAWNPPEGLSTNGLFLWLLVLTISVRLSFTMYEVPSTALVPELTPDYDARTSLMSYRYFFAWIGGLSIQIFLLFFLLKPSEQNPSGYFHIPGWHLYGQVAAGVILLAAAVSTFGTHARIPHLKAPPAQRNLTLGKVFSEIFETISNPSFRALFLATLFGLLASGVSASLNQYINGYFWGFTTTQ
;
A
#
# COMPACT_ATOMS: atom_id res chain seq x y z
N GLY A 1 9.44 -2.67 -1.12
CA GLY A 1 10.21 -2.94 0.12
C GLY A 1 11.15 -1.81 0.47
N LEU A 2 12.16 -1.51 -0.39
CA LEU A 2 13.21 -0.52 -0.09
C LEU A 2 12.64 0.88 0.25
N THR A 3 11.74 1.39 -0.57
CA THR A 3 11.10 2.71 -0.33
C THR A 3 10.30 2.73 0.97
N TYR A 4 9.69 1.62 1.34
CA TYR A 4 8.97 1.47 2.60
C TYR A 4 9.94 1.48 3.80
N TYR A 5 11.04 0.73 3.70
CA TYR A 5 12.10 0.75 4.71
C TYR A 5 12.63 2.17 4.97
N LEU A 6 12.96 2.91 3.90
CA LEU A 6 13.48 4.28 3.99
C LEU A 6 12.46 5.27 4.58
N ALA A 7 11.17 5.07 4.34
CA ALA A 7 10.12 5.92 4.89
C ALA A 7 10.05 5.84 6.44
N TRP A 8 10.32 4.66 7.01
CA TRP A 8 10.33 4.44 8.45
C TRP A 8 11.70 4.66 9.11
N ASN A 9 12.74 4.86 8.32
CA ASN A 9 14.11 5.07 8.80
C ASN A 9 14.70 6.35 8.18
N PRO A 10 14.20 7.54 8.54
CA PRO A 10 14.73 8.80 8.05
C PRO A 10 16.17 9.00 8.56
N PRO A 11 17.06 9.63 7.74
CA PRO A 11 18.40 10.01 8.20
C PRO A 11 18.35 10.97 9.39
N GLU A 12 19.28 10.80 10.30
CA GLU A 12 19.44 11.72 11.44
C GLU A 12 19.87 13.12 10.97
N GLY A 13 19.44 14.15 11.69
CA GLY A 13 19.86 15.54 11.45
C GLY A 13 19.09 16.28 10.35
N LEU A 14 18.01 15.72 9.82
CA LEU A 14 17.13 16.44 8.89
C LEU A 14 16.38 17.57 9.61
N SER A 15 16.34 18.75 8.97
CA SER A 15 15.45 19.83 9.41
C SER A 15 13.98 19.42 9.25
N THR A 16 13.04 20.12 9.90
CA THR A 16 11.59 19.85 9.77
C THR A 16 11.12 19.85 8.32
N ASN A 17 11.60 20.78 7.50
CA ASN A 17 11.27 20.83 6.06
C ASN A 17 11.92 19.67 5.29
N GLY A 18 13.15 19.29 5.68
CA GLY A 18 13.85 18.13 5.10
C GLY A 18 13.12 16.84 5.40
N LEU A 19 12.64 16.65 6.61
CA LEU A 19 11.86 15.49 7.02
C LEU A 19 10.51 15.43 6.27
N PHE A 20 9.84 16.58 6.12
CA PHE A 20 8.61 16.66 5.34
C PHE A 20 8.82 16.24 3.89
N LEU A 21 9.85 16.77 3.22
CA LEU A 21 10.18 16.41 1.84
C LEU A 21 10.57 14.94 1.71
N TRP A 22 11.34 14.42 2.66
CA TRP A 22 11.72 13.01 2.73
C TRP A 22 10.48 12.11 2.76
N LEU A 23 9.57 12.37 3.70
CA LEU A 23 8.34 11.60 3.84
C LEU A 23 7.43 11.75 2.63
N LEU A 24 7.31 12.95 2.06
CA LEU A 24 6.50 13.20 0.86
C LEU A 24 7.00 12.38 -0.33
N VAL A 25 8.30 12.48 -0.64
CA VAL A 25 8.90 11.77 -1.78
C VAL A 25 8.79 10.26 -1.59
N LEU A 26 9.08 9.77 -0.38
CA LEU A 26 9.02 8.32 -0.13
C LEU A 26 7.58 7.79 -0.10
N THR A 27 6.62 8.55 0.42
CA THR A 27 5.20 8.17 0.36
C THR A 27 4.71 8.05 -1.08
N ILE A 28 5.04 9.02 -1.94
CA ILE A 28 4.74 8.95 -3.37
C ILE A 28 5.43 7.72 -3.99
N SER A 29 6.70 7.49 -3.69
CA SER A 29 7.46 6.36 -4.22
C SER A 29 6.90 5.01 -3.79
N VAL A 30 6.46 4.88 -2.54
CA VAL A 30 5.77 3.68 -2.03
C VAL A 30 4.47 3.44 -2.80
N ARG A 31 3.66 4.49 -3.00
CA ARG A 31 2.42 4.39 -3.76
C ARG A 31 2.63 4.00 -5.21
N LEU A 32 3.61 4.60 -5.88
CA LEU A 32 3.99 4.23 -7.25
C LEU A 32 4.43 2.77 -7.34
N SER A 33 5.33 2.34 -6.44
CA SER A 33 5.82 0.96 -6.40
C SER A 33 4.67 -0.03 -6.14
N PHE A 34 3.74 0.32 -5.25
CA PHE A 34 2.55 -0.48 -4.97
C PHE A 34 1.66 -0.59 -6.21
N THR A 35 1.38 0.52 -6.90
CA THR A 35 0.55 0.54 -8.10
C THR A 35 1.19 -0.29 -9.23
N MET A 36 2.53 -0.20 -9.40
CA MET A 36 3.26 -0.99 -10.40
C MET A 36 3.16 -2.51 -10.16
N TYR A 37 2.96 -2.94 -8.92
CA TYR A 37 2.71 -4.34 -8.58
C TYR A 37 1.22 -4.70 -8.65
N GLU A 38 0.36 -3.85 -8.09
CA GLU A 38 -1.08 -4.08 -7.91
C GLU A 38 -1.81 -4.20 -9.26
N VAL A 39 -1.53 -3.30 -10.20
CA VAL A 39 -2.23 -3.26 -11.49
C VAL A 39 -1.98 -4.53 -12.31
N PRO A 40 -0.73 -4.97 -12.57
CA PRO A 40 -0.49 -6.21 -13.29
C PRO A 40 -1.01 -7.44 -12.53
N SER A 41 -0.85 -7.46 -11.21
CA SER A 41 -1.31 -8.57 -10.37
C SER A 41 -2.82 -8.75 -10.42
N THR A 42 -3.57 -7.64 -10.46
CA THR A 42 -5.04 -7.68 -10.57
C THR A 42 -5.47 -8.07 -11.99
N ALA A 43 -4.79 -7.56 -13.01
CA ALA A 43 -5.05 -7.89 -14.39
C ALA A 43 -4.80 -9.39 -14.73
N LEU A 44 -3.90 -10.02 -13.97
CA LEU A 44 -3.60 -11.44 -14.15
C LEU A 44 -4.76 -12.37 -13.74
N VAL A 45 -5.59 -11.98 -12.78
CA VAL A 45 -6.67 -12.84 -12.24
C VAL A 45 -7.62 -13.38 -13.31
N PRO A 46 -8.20 -12.56 -14.21
CA PRO A 46 -9.08 -13.06 -15.27
C PRO A 46 -8.36 -13.91 -16.33
N GLU A 47 -7.04 -13.83 -16.41
CA GLU A 47 -6.23 -14.64 -17.34
C GLU A 47 -5.88 -16.01 -16.77
N LEU A 48 -5.81 -16.14 -15.44
CA LEU A 48 -5.49 -17.41 -14.78
C LEU A 48 -6.59 -18.45 -14.91
N THR A 49 -7.85 -18.03 -15.00
CA THR A 49 -8.98 -18.94 -15.18
C THR A 49 -10.13 -18.26 -15.94
N PRO A 50 -10.77 -18.96 -16.90
CA PRO A 50 -11.97 -18.48 -17.58
C PRO A 50 -13.23 -18.64 -16.71
N ASP A 51 -13.19 -19.48 -15.69
CA ASP A 51 -14.33 -19.80 -14.83
C ASP A 51 -14.64 -18.65 -13.87
N TYR A 52 -15.90 -18.27 -13.77
CA TYR A 52 -16.37 -17.16 -12.92
C TYR A 52 -16.20 -17.46 -11.43
N ASP A 53 -16.56 -18.67 -11.01
CA ASP A 53 -16.51 -19.05 -9.59
C ASP A 53 -15.06 -19.16 -9.09
N ALA A 54 -14.17 -19.69 -9.97
CA ALA A 54 -12.75 -19.72 -9.67
C ALA A 54 -12.12 -18.30 -9.58
N ARG A 55 -12.55 -17.35 -10.42
CA ARG A 55 -12.12 -15.94 -10.30
C ARG A 55 -12.57 -15.32 -8.98
N THR A 56 -13.84 -15.53 -8.62
CA THR A 56 -14.41 -15.05 -7.37
C THR A 56 -13.64 -15.61 -6.18
N SER A 57 -13.35 -16.91 -6.22
CA SER A 57 -12.54 -17.58 -5.19
C SER A 57 -11.13 -16.99 -5.07
N LEU A 58 -10.42 -16.77 -6.19
CA LEU A 58 -9.10 -16.14 -6.20
C LEU A 58 -9.12 -14.74 -5.60
N MET A 59 -10.12 -13.92 -5.95
CA MET A 59 -10.27 -12.57 -5.37
C MET A 59 -10.59 -12.63 -3.88
N SER A 60 -11.42 -13.59 -3.46
CA SER A 60 -11.75 -13.80 -2.04
C SER A 60 -10.51 -14.16 -1.22
N TYR A 61 -9.67 -15.09 -1.70
CA TYR A 61 -8.39 -15.39 -1.06
C TYR A 61 -7.46 -14.20 -1.01
N ARG A 62 -7.39 -13.40 -2.08
CA ARG A 62 -6.57 -12.19 -2.12
C ARG A 62 -6.97 -11.20 -1.03
N TYR A 63 -8.26 -10.89 -0.90
CA TYR A 63 -8.76 -10.00 0.14
C TYR A 63 -8.59 -10.59 1.55
N PHE A 64 -8.85 -11.88 1.71
CA PHE A 64 -8.66 -12.57 2.97
C PHE A 64 -7.20 -12.46 3.48
N PHE A 65 -6.22 -12.78 2.63
CA PHE A 65 -4.81 -12.64 3.00
C PHE A 65 -4.37 -11.18 3.17
N ALA A 66 -4.94 -10.24 2.44
CA ALA A 66 -4.67 -8.82 2.63
C ALA A 66 -5.12 -8.35 4.02
N TRP A 67 -6.32 -8.73 4.46
CA TRP A 67 -6.85 -8.41 5.77
C TRP A 67 -6.07 -9.10 6.90
N ILE A 68 -5.83 -10.39 6.79
CA ILE A 68 -5.06 -11.13 7.80
C ILE A 68 -3.63 -10.59 7.89
N GLY A 69 -2.98 -10.35 6.76
CA GLY A 69 -1.63 -9.79 6.74
C GLY A 69 -1.58 -8.40 7.38
N GLY A 70 -2.54 -7.53 7.06
CA GLY A 70 -2.66 -6.20 7.66
C GLY A 70 -2.86 -6.26 9.17
N LEU A 71 -3.81 -7.07 9.63
CA LEU A 71 -4.08 -7.24 11.06
C LEU A 71 -2.89 -7.86 11.79
N SER A 72 -2.25 -8.87 11.22
CA SER A 72 -1.10 -9.54 11.85
C SER A 72 0.06 -8.58 12.07
N ILE A 73 0.41 -7.77 11.07
CA ILE A 73 1.51 -6.80 11.20
C ILE A 73 1.14 -5.66 12.17
N GLN A 74 -0.12 -5.27 12.24
CA GLN A 74 -0.59 -4.26 13.20
C GLN A 74 -0.58 -4.79 14.63
N ILE A 75 -1.04 -6.02 14.86
CA ILE A 75 -0.96 -6.69 16.17
C ILE A 75 0.52 -6.82 16.58
N PHE A 76 1.38 -7.27 15.67
CA PHE A 76 2.81 -7.36 15.94
C PHE A 76 3.41 -6.01 16.35
N LEU A 77 3.06 -4.92 15.64
CA LEU A 77 3.50 -3.57 15.99
C LEU A 77 3.07 -3.18 17.41
N LEU A 78 1.76 -3.28 17.70
CA LEU A 78 1.21 -2.77 18.96
C LEU A 78 1.65 -3.60 20.17
N PHE A 79 1.62 -4.92 20.08
CA PHE A 79 1.90 -5.80 21.23
C PHE A 79 3.38 -6.08 21.46
N PHE A 80 4.22 -6.05 20.42
CA PHE A 80 5.62 -6.42 20.54
C PHE A 80 6.59 -5.25 20.42
N LEU A 81 6.30 -4.25 19.59
CA LEU A 81 7.22 -3.17 19.28
C LEU A 81 6.92 -1.88 20.02
N LEU A 82 5.64 -1.53 20.20
CA LEU A 82 5.20 -0.28 20.85
C LEU A 82 4.74 -0.51 22.29
N LYS A 83 5.59 -1.14 23.09
CA LYS A 83 5.26 -1.38 24.50
C LYS A 83 5.28 -0.07 25.31
N PRO A 84 4.27 0.15 26.18
CA PRO A 84 4.32 1.24 27.15
C PRO A 84 5.56 1.15 28.05
N SER A 85 6.17 2.27 28.36
CA SER A 85 7.30 2.39 29.29
C SER A 85 7.08 3.58 30.23
N GLU A 86 7.87 3.68 31.31
CA GLU A 86 7.79 4.82 32.26
C GLU A 86 8.01 6.17 31.55
N GLN A 87 8.89 6.20 30.53
CA GLN A 87 9.19 7.39 29.75
C GLN A 87 8.15 7.67 28.66
N ASN A 88 7.37 6.67 28.24
CA ASN A 88 6.36 6.77 27.21
C ASN A 88 5.14 5.89 27.55
N PRO A 89 4.27 6.36 28.45
CA PRO A 89 3.13 5.57 28.94
C PRO A 89 2.15 5.14 27.86
N SER A 90 2.01 5.91 26.77
CA SER A 90 1.15 5.56 25.63
C SER A 90 1.77 4.48 24.72
N GLY A 91 3.09 4.31 24.73
CA GLY A 91 3.82 3.43 23.82
C GLY A 91 3.95 3.93 22.38
N TYR A 92 3.06 4.80 21.91
CA TYR A 92 2.99 5.25 20.50
C TYR A 92 4.22 6.04 20.03
N PHE A 93 4.94 6.71 20.93
CA PHE A 93 6.11 7.53 20.59
C PHE A 93 7.46 6.80 20.77
N HIS A 94 7.43 5.46 20.79
CA HIS A 94 8.63 4.64 20.88
C HIS A 94 9.31 4.53 19.50
N ILE A 95 10.15 5.51 19.15
CA ILE A 95 10.84 5.63 17.86
C ILE A 95 11.56 4.33 17.44
N PRO A 96 12.37 3.66 18.30
CA PRO A 96 13.03 2.40 17.90
C PRO A 96 12.06 1.31 17.46
N GLY A 97 10.86 1.24 18.06
CA GLY A 97 9.81 0.32 17.65
C GLY A 97 9.31 0.56 16.22
N TRP A 98 9.18 1.82 15.84
CA TRP A 98 8.79 2.19 14.47
C TRP A 98 9.88 1.87 13.44
N HIS A 99 11.16 2.08 13.79
CA HIS A 99 12.28 1.70 12.93
C HIS A 99 12.28 0.18 12.66
N LEU A 100 12.14 -0.62 13.72
CA LEU A 100 12.09 -2.08 13.58
C LEU A 100 10.85 -2.54 12.80
N TYR A 101 9.69 -1.90 13.03
CA TYR A 101 8.49 -2.13 12.25
C TYR A 101 8.73 -1.93 10.75
N GLY A 102 9.37 -0.81 10.37
CA GLY A 102 9.71 -0.52 8.98
C GLY A 102 10.60 -1.58 8.34
N GLN A 103 11.57 -2.11 9.08
CA GLN A 103 12.46 -3.18 8.63
C GLN A 103 11.71 -4.48 8.41
N VAL A 104 10.94 -4.93 9.40
CA VAL A 104 10.17 -6.17 9.33
C VAL A 104 9.12 -6.09 8.23
N ALA A 105 8.34 -5.01 8.17
CA ALA A 105 7.32 -4.82 7.15
C ALA A 105 7.91 -4.78 5.74
N ALA A 106 9.05 -4.10 5.54
CA ALA A 106 9.75 -4.09 4.24
C ALA A 106 10.20 -5.49 3.83
N GLY A 107 10.72 -6.29 4.77
CA GLY A 107 11.09 -7.69 4.54
C GLY A 107 9.90 -8.55 4.15
N VAL A 108 8.79 -8.44 4.88
CA VAL A 108 7.54 -9.16 4.58
C VAL A 108 6.99 -8.78 3.20
N ILE A 109 7.00 -7.49 2.83
CA ILE A 109 6.57 -7.02 1.52
C ILE A 109 7.43 -7.63 0.40
N LEU A 110 8.75 -7.66 0.56
CA LEU A 110 9.66 -8.24 -0.43
C LEU A 110 9.43 -9.75 -0.56
N LEU A 111 9.32 -10.44 0.57
CA LEU A 111 9.07 -11.88 0.59
C LEU A 111 7.73 -12.22 -0.08
N ALA A 112 6.66 -11.52 0.27
CA ALA A 112 5.33 -11.73 -0.30
C ALA A 112 5.32 -11.47 -1.82
N ALA A 113 5.98 -10.40 -2.28
CA ALA A 113 6.12 -10.11 -3.70
C ALA A 113 6.92 -11.20 -4.43
N ALA A 114 8.02 -11.68 -3.84
CA ALA A 114 8.81 -12.76 -4.39
C ALA A 114 8.00 -14.07 -4.49
N VAL A 115 7.33 -14.49 -3.41
CA VAL A 115 6.47 -15.68 -3.38
C VAL A 115 5.38 -15.59 -4.44
N SER A 116 4.71 -14.44 -4.55
CA SER A 116 3.67 -14.22 -5.56
C SER A 116 4.24 -14.31 -6.98
N THR A 117 5.37 -13.66 -7.25
CA THR A 117 6.00 -13.64 -8.58
C THR A 117 6.49 -15.04 -8.98
N PHE A 118 7.21 -15.72 -8.10
CA PHE A 118 7.71 -17.07 -8.39
C PHE A 118 6.58 -18.11 -8.45
N GLY A 119 5.56 -17.98 -7.59
CA GLY A 119 4.41 -18.87 -7.57
C GLY A 119 3.55 -18.78 -8.84
N THR A 120 3.48 -17.61 -9.46
CA THR A 120 2.74 -17.41 -10.73
C THR A 120 3.57 -17.65 -11.98
N HIS A 121 4.90 -17.73 -11.86
CA HIS A 121 5.82 -17.89 -12.99
C HIS A 121 5.48 -19.10 -13.89
N ALA A 122 5.12 -20.23 -13.29
CA ALA A 122 4.77 -21.44 -14.01
C ALA A 122 3.51 -21.29 -14.89
N ARG A 123 2.72 -20.26 -14.69
CA ARG A 123 1.49 -19.97 -15.48
C ARG A 123 1.75 -19.10 -16.70
N ILE A 124 2.91 -18.45 -16.80
CA ILE A 124 3.25 -17.55 -17.92
C ILE A 124 3.04 -18.18 -19.29
N PRO A 125 3.48 -19.44 -19.57
CA PRO A 125 3.28 -20.07 -20.88
C PRO A 125 1.82 -20.32 -21.26
N HIS A 126 0.91 -20.29 -20.29
CA HIS A 126 -0.52 -20.54 -20.47
C HIS A 126 -1.35 -19.26 -20.57
N LEU A 127 -0.72 -18.09 -20.43
CA LEU A 127 -1.39 -16.82 -20.58
C LEU A 127 -1.73 -16.55 -22.05
N LYS A 128 -2.78 -15.80 -22.27
CA LYS A 128 -3.15 -15.37 -23.63
C LYS A 128 -2.04 -14.52 -24.23
N ALA A 129 -1.74 -14.76 -25.50
CA ALA A 129 -0.79 -13.92 -26.22
C ALA A 129 -1.19 -12.44 -26.11
N PRO A 130 -0.25 -11.54 -25.83
CA PRO A 130 -0.56 -10.12 -25.76
C PRO A 130 -1.17 -9.66 -27.09
N PRO A 131 -2.15 -8.76 -27.09
CA PRO A 131 -2.67 -8.16 -28.32
C PRO A 131 -1.51 -7.55 -29.12
N ALA A 132 -1.63 -7.55 -30.46
CA ALA A 132 -0.62 -7.05 -31.37
C ALA A 132 -0.03 -5.72 -30.85
N GLN A 133 1.31 -5.61 -30.86
CA GLN A 133 2.03 -4.47 -30.28
C GLN A 133 1.45 -3.16 -30.82
N ARG A 134 0.78 -2.44 -29.96
CA ARG A 134 0.28 -1.10 -30.24
C ARG A 134 1.47 -0.15 -30.16
N ASN A 135 1.80 0.53 -31.24
CA ASN A 135 2.84 1.56 -31.22
C ASN A 135 2.40 2.70 -30.28
N LEU A 136 2.80 2.61 -29.02
CA LEU A 136 2.54 3.62 -28.01
C LEU A 136 3.58 4.74 -28.15
N THR A 137 3.18 5.81 -28.80
CA THR A 137 3.94 7.07 -28.75
C THR A 137 3.48 7.83 -27.51
N LEU A 138 4.42 8.51 -26.81
CA LEU A 138 4.06 9.34 -25.64
C LEU A 138 2.88 10.27 -25.92
N GLY A 139 2.85 10.90 -27.10
CA GLY A 139 1.70 11.73 -27.52
C GLY A 139 0.37 11.02 -27.55
N LYS A 140 0.33 9.73 -27.97
CA LYS A 140 -0.91 8.92 -27.93
C LYS A 140 -1.33 8.63 -26.49
N VAL A 141 -0.39 8.30 -25.62
CA VAL A 141 -0.67 8.06 -24.19
C VAL A 141 -1.32 9.29 -23.57
N PHE A 142 -0.74 10.46 -23.77
CA PHE A 142 -1.31 11.72 -23.27
C PHE A 142 -2.70 12.04 -23.87
N SER A 143 -2.89 11.79 -25.17
CA SER A 143 -4.19 11.97 -25.82
C SER A 143 -5.26 11.03 -25.23
N GLU A 144 -4.95 9.76 -24.99
CA GLU A 144 -5.85 8.79 -24.40
C GLU A 144 -6.19 9.11 -22.94
N ILE A 145 -5.21 9.61 -22.17
CA ILE A 145 -5.45 10.12 -20.81
C ILE A 145 -6.40 11.31 -20.85
N PHE A 146 -6.18 12.27 -21.76
CA PHE A 146 -7.04 13.43 -21.88
C PHE A 146 -8.47 13.07 -22.32
N GLU A 147 -8.63 12.15 -23.26
CA GLU A 147 -9.92 11.62 -23.69
C GLU A 147 -10.66 10.95 -22.51
N THR A 148 -9.95 10.12 -21.73
CA THR A 148 -10.51 9.48 -20.55
C THR A 148 -10.99 10.50 -19.52
N ILE A 149 -10.16 11.52 -19.23
CA ILE A 149 -10.51 12.60 -18.29
C ILE A 149 -11.66 13.47 -18.83
N SER A 150 -11.80 13.57 -20.14
CA SER A 150 -12.89 14.34 -20.77
C SER A 150 -14.25 13.67 -20.63
N ASN A 151 -14.31 12.36 -20.37
CA ASN A 151 -15.55 11.64 -20.15
C ASN A 151 -16.24 12.09 -18.84
N PRO A 152 -17.50 12.60 -18.90
CA PRO A 152 -18.18 13.12 -17.70
C PRO A 152 -18.42 12.07 -16.62
N SER A 153 -18.73 10.82 -17.00
CA SER A 153 -18.94 9.72 -16.06
C SER A 153 -17.65 9.36 -15.34
N PHE A 154 -16.52 9.32 -16.09
CA PHE A 154 -15.20 9.11 -15.49
C PHE A 154 -14.84 10.21 -14.51
N ARG A 155 -15.05 11.49 -14.87
CA ARG A 155 -14.79 12.62 -13.97
C ARG A 155 -15.60 12.55 -12.68
N ALA A 156 -16.90 12.25 -12.79
CA ALA A 156 -17.75 12.11 -11.61
C ALA A 156 -17.24 11.01 -10.67
N LEU A 157 -16.95 9.83 -11.23
CA LEU A 157 -16.40 8.71 -10.46
C LEU A 157 -15.03 9.02 -9.85
N PHE A 158 -14.15 9.65 -10.64
CA PHE A 158 -12.82 10.05 -10.20
C PHE A 158 -12.89 11.03 -9.02
N LEU A 159 -13.71 12.09 -9.14
CA LEU A 159 -13.88 13.08 -8.07
C LEU A 159 -14.51 12.46 -6.82
N ALA A 160 -15.54 11.63 -6.96
CA ALA A 160 -16.16 10.92 -5.84
C ALA A 160 -15.13 10.03 -5.10
N THR A 161 -14.33 9.27 -5.84
CA THR A 161 -13.27 8.42 -5.28
C THR A 161 -12.17 9.27 -4.63
N LEU A 162 -11.76 10.36 -5.26
CA LEU A 162 -10.74 11.27 -4.73
C LEU A 162 -11.15 11.83 -3.37
N PHE A 163 -12.36 12.41 -3.27
CA PHE A 163 -12.84 12.96 -2.01
C PHE A 163 -13.07 11.89 -0.95
N GLY A 164 -13.57 10.71 -1.33
CA GLY A 164 -13.72 9.57 -0.43
C GLY A 164 -12.38 9.10 0.15
N LEU A 165 -11.34 8.99 -0.68
CA LEU A 165 -10.00 8.62 -0.25
C LEU A 165 -9.34 9.71 0.60
N LEU A 166 -9.54 11.00 0.28
CA LEU A 166 -9.08 12.10 1.11
C LEU A 166 -9.71 12.06 2.50
N ALA A 167 -11.04 11.90 2.59
CA ALA A 167 -11.74 11.79 3.87
C ALA A 167 -11.24 10.60 4.68
N SER A 168 -11.10 9.43 4.05
CA SER A 168 -10.57 8.23 4.70
C SER A 168 -9.13 8.40 5.18
N GLY A 169 -8.28 9.05 4.37
CA GLY A 169 -6.88 9.32 4.72
C GLY A 169 -6.75 10.26 5.92
N VAL A 170 -7.52 11.34 5.93
CA VAL A 170 -7.57 12.28 7.07
C VAL A 170 -8.06 11.58 8.33
N SER A 171 -9.16 10.80 8.23
CA SER A 171 -9.70 10.04 9.35
C SER A 171 -8.67 9.04 9.90
N ALA A 172 -8.01 8.28 9.04
CA ALA A 172 -7.00 7.32 9.45
C ALA A 172 -5.79 7.99 10.13
N SER A 173 -5.35 9.14 9.61
CA SER A 173 -4.21 9.89 10.19
C SER A 173 -4.52 10.48 11.55
N LEU A 174 -5.76 10.96 11.75
CA LEU A 174 -6.18 11.55 13.02
C LEU A 174 -6.55 10.51 14.07
N ASN A 175 -6.93 9.31 13.67
CA ASN A 175 -7.41 8.26 14.57
C ASN A 175 -6.43 7.97 15.71
N GLN A 176 -5.14 7.85 15.40
CA GLN A 176 -4.10 7.57 16.41
C GLN A 176 -3.95 8.72 17.41
N TYR A 177 -4.05 9.96 16.95
CA TYR A 177 -3.99 11.14 17.84
C TYR A 177 -5.24 11.24 18.73
N ILE A 178 -6.42 10.99 18.16
CA ILE A 178 -7.69 10.97 18.91
C ILE A 178 -7.65 9.88 19.98
N ASN A 179 -7.22 8.68 19.63
CA ASN A 179 -7.11 7.57 20.57
C ASN A 179 -6.13 7.88 21.71
N GLY A 180 -4.94 8.42 21.40
CA GLY A 180 -3.92 8.72 22.39
C GLY A 180 -4.21 9.94 23.25
N TYR A 181 -4.67 11.04 22.66
CA TYR A 181 -4.84 12.31 23.37
C TYR A 181 -6.25 12.57 23.90
N PHE A 182 -7.29 12.15 23.18
CA PHE A 182 -8.67 12.39 23.61
C PHE A 182 -9.20 11.25 24.49
N TRP A 183 -9.05 10.00 24.05
CA TRP A 183 -9.50 8.84 24.80
C TRP A 183 -8.50 8.34 25.84
N GLY A 184 -7.23 8.74 25.74
CA GLY A 184 -6.17 8.28 26.64
C GLY A 184 -5.84 6.79 26.50
N PHE A 185 -6.15 6.18 25.34
CA PHE A 185 -5.86 4.77 25.12
C PHE A 185 -4.34 4.53 25.02
N THR A 186 -3.91 3.39 25.55
CA THR A 186 -2.56 2.88 25.37
C THR A 186 -2.50 1.90 24.21
N THR A 187 -1.29 1.51 23.77
CA THR A 187 -1.09 0.52 22.68
C THR A 187 -1.65 -0.86 22.98
N THR A 188 -2.02 -1.12 24.25
CA THR A 188 -2.58 -2.41 24.72
C THR A 188 -4.10 -2.39 24.90
N GLN A 189 -4.72 -1.24 24.72
CA GLN A 189 -6.18 -1.02 24.75
C GLN A 189 -6.74 -0.74 23.36
#